data_ac2e5d7be19e28cf02f714ed16172fbf
#
_entry.id   ac2e5d7be19e28cf02f714ed16172fbf
#
_cell.length_a   1.000
_cell.length_b   1.000
_cell.length_c   1.000
_cell.angle_alpha   90.00
_cell.angle_beta   90.00
_cell.angle_gamma   90.00
#
_symmetry.space_group_name_H-M   'P 1'
#
loop_
_entity.id
_entity.type
_entity.pdbx_description
1 polymer ?
#
loop_
_entity_poly.entity_id
_entity_poly.type
_entity_poly.pdbx_seq_one_letter_code
_entity_poly.pdbx_strand_id
1 'polypeptide(L)'
;GEIDMQTKVGELIKEGREKQNLSMRQLAELAKVSHSDISRIESGEREVPNPKILRKISKYIDVNYNDLMYAAGLGFQVTPLNPFLKRYYSSLKGHELDEALINTLGSIENWEALVKSLKNRVETENISEEEKEIILQTIEDTEYQINSANEIVKLLHSAKTKERIENERKN
;
A
#
# COMPACT_ATOMS: atom_id res chain seq x y z
N GLY A 1 -10.73 -6.58 -9.26
CA GLY A 1 -12.04 -6.16 -8.78
C GLY A 1 -11.94 -4.80 -8.12
N GLU A 2 -12.80 -3.90 -8.50
CA GLU A 2 -12.93 -2.64 -7.79
C GLU A 2 -13.25 -2.97 -6.33
N ILE A 3 -12.40 -2.52 -5.41
CA ILE A 3 -12.75 -2.50 -4.00
C ILE A 3 -13.89 -1.52 -3.90
N ASP A 4 -15.09 -2.05 -3.64
CA ASP A 4 -16.25 -1.22 -3.37
C ASP A 4 -15.87 -0.24 -2.25
N MET A 5 -15.97 1.05 -2.51
CA MET A 5 -15.62 2.11 -1.56
C MET A 5 -16.42 2.06 -0.25
N GLN A 6 -17.32 1.07 -0.10
CA GLN A 6 -18.16 0.86 1.07
C GLN A 6 -17.84 -0.42 1.85
N THR A 7 -16.81 -1.19 1.44
CA THR A 7 -16.45 -2.40 2.19
C THR A 7 -15.93 -2.03 3.57
N LYS A 8 -16.65 -2.43 4.60
CA LYS A 8 -16.27 -2.15 5.98
C LYS A 8 -15.00 -2.92 6.35
N VAL A 9 -14.18 -2.33 7.20
CA VAL A 9 -12.93 -2.94 7.67
C VAL A 9 -13.14 -4.32 8.28
N GLY A 10 -14.23 -4.55 9.00
CA GLY A 10 -14.57 -5.85 9.56
C GLY A 10 -14.79 -6.93 8.52
N GLU A 11 -15.41 -6.58 7.40
CA GLU A 11 -15.62 -7.50 6.28
C GLU A 11 -14.31 -7.87 5.60
N LEU A 12 -13.41 -6.89 5.38
CA LEU A 12 -12.08 -7.14 4.82
C LEU A 12 -11.26 -8.08 5.71
N ILE A 13 -11.28 -7.87 7.03
CA ILE A 13 -10.56 -8.71 7.98
C ILE A 13 -11.13 -10.12 7.97
N LYS A 14 -12.44 -10.27 8.03
CA LYS A 14 -13.11 -11.58 8.00
C LYS A 14 -12.79 -12.34 6.72
N GLU A 15 -12.91 -11.70 5.57
CA GLU A 15 -12.63 -12.29 4.27
C GLU A 15 -11.16 -12.70 4.16
N GLY A 16 -10.23 -11.84 4.53
CA GLY A 16 -8.79 -12.15 4.52
C GLY A 16 -8.44 -13.29 5.48
N ARG A 17 -9.03 -13.31 6.66
CA ARG A 17 -8.86 -14.37 7.64
C ARG A 17 -9.37 -15.72 7.13
N GLU A 18 -10.56 -15.75 6.57
CA GLU A 18 -11.17 -16.98 6.02
C GLU A 18 -10.36 -17.51 4.83
N LYS A 19 -9.83 -16.65 3.97
CA LYS A 19 -8.95 -17.06 2.87
C LYS A 19 -7.67 -17.74 3.36
N GLN A 20 -7.20 -17.38 4.55
CA GLN A 20 -6.04 -18.01 5.18
C GLN A 20 -6.41 -19.23 6.06
N ASN A 21 -7.67 -19.63 6.05
CA ASN A 21 -8.20 -20.74 6.87
C ASN A 21 -7.94 -20.55 8.38
N LEU A 22 -8.01 -19.31 8.85
CA LEU A 22 -7.82 -18.95 10.26
C LEU A 22 -9.17 -18.71 10.95
N SER A 23 -9.33 -19.26 12.15
CA SER A 23 -10.39 -18.84 13.07
C SER A 23 -10.04 -17.48 13.69
N MET A 24 -11.04 -16.78 14.26
CA MET A 24 -10.78 -15.54 15.00
C MET A 24 -9.77 -15.77 16.14
N ARG A 25 -9.86 -16.90 16.83
CA ARG A 25 -8.93 -17.27 17.92
C ARG A 25 -7.52 -17.49 17.41
N GLN A 26 -7.36 -18.20 16.31
CA GLN A 26 -6.06 -18.43 15.69
C GLN A 26 -5.41 -17.11 15.23
N LEU A 27 -6.18 -16.24 14.60
CA LEU A 27 -5.67 -14.92 14.20
C LEU A 27 -5.27 -14.09 15.43
N ALA A 28 -6.07 -14.10 16.49
CA ALA A 28 -5.77 -13.41 17.74
C ALA A 28 -4.42 -13.89 18.33
N GLU A 29 -4.20 -15.20 18.38
CA GLU A 29 -2.95 -15.78 18.88
C GLU A 29 -1.74 -15.39 18.02
N LEU A 30 -1.86 -15.49 16.69
CA LEU A 30 -0.79 -15.12 15.76
C LEU A 30 -0.44 -13.63 15.85
N ALA A 31 -1.44 -12.78 15.84
CA ALA A 31 -1.27 -11.33 15.86
C ALA A 31 -0.99 -10.76 17.25
N LYS A 32 -1.08 -11.56 18.30
CA LYS A 32 -0.95 -11.13 19.71
C LYS A 32 -1.92 -10.01 20.05
N VAL A 33 -3.16 -10.16 19.64
CA VAL A 33 -4.28 -9.28 19.99
C VAL A 33 -5.37 -10.09 20.69
N SER A 34 -6.34 -9.45 21.32
CA SER A 34 -7.42 -10.18 21.98
C SER A 34 -8.43 -10.70 20.94
N HIS A 35 -8.99 -11.88 21.21
CA HIS A 35 -10.09 -12.42 20.42
C HIS A 35 -11.30 -11.47 20.42
N SER A 36 -11.57 -10.82 21.56
CA SER A 36 -12.62 -9.84 21.69
C SER A 36 -12.46 -8.65 20.75
N ASP A 37 -11.23 -8.16 20.55
CA ASP A 37 -10.97 -7.07 19.61
C ASP A 37 -11.30 -7.48 18.17
N ILE A 38 -10.86 -8.65 17.75
CA ILE A 38 -11.17 -9.17 16.40
C ILE A 38 -12.68 -9.33 16.23
N SER A 39 -13.35 -9.95 17.20
CA SER A 39 -14.80 -10.18 17.15
C SER A 39 -15.58 -8.87 17.02
N ARG A 40 -15.22 -7.84 17.78
CA ARG A 40 -15.89 -6.54 17.74
C ARG A 40 -15.65 -5.80 16.42
N ILE A 41 -14.48 -5.93 15.84
CA ILE A 41 -14.18 -5.30 14.55
C ILE A 41 -14.95 -6.03 13.44
N GLU A 42 -14.91 -7.35 13.39
CA GLU A 42 -15.60 -8.13 12.35
C GLU A 42 -17.12 -7.99 12.44
N SER A 43 -17.68 -7.87 13.64
CA SER A 43 -19.13 -7.66 13.82
C SER A 43 -19.62 -6.25 13.49
N GLY A 44 -18.71 -5.30 13.34
CA GLY A 44 -19.04 -3.88 13.15
C GLY A 44 -19.38 -3.15 14.43
N GLU A 45 -19.31 -3.79 15.61
CA GLU A 45 -19.52 -3.14 16.89
C GLU A 45 -18.49 -2.02 17.13
N ARG A 46 -17.25 -2.24 16.69
CA ARG A 46 -16.20 -1.23 16.70
C ARG A 46 -16.00 -0.70 15.28
N GLU A 47 -16.58 0.45 14.99
CA GLU A 47 -16.51 1.08 13.67
C GLU A 47 -15.12 1.63 13.36
N VAL A 48 -14.42 2.16 14.37
CA VAL A 48 -13.07 2.72 14.22
C VAL A 48 -12.10 1.92 15.08
N PRO A 49 -11.47 0.87 14.52
CA PRO A 49 -10.51 0.05 15.26
C PRO A 49 -9.20 0.78 15.52
N ASN A 50 -8.46 0.31 16.52
CA ASN A 50 -7.13 0.83 16.82
C ASN A 50 -6.17 0.50 15.67
N PRO A 51 -5.45 1.49 15.09
CA PRO A 51 -4.49 1.27 14.03
C PRO A 51 -3.41 0.23 14.36
N LYS A 52 -2.97 0.15 15.60
CA LYS A 52 -1.98 -0.86 16.04
C LYS A 52 -2.50 -2.29 15.88
N ILE A 53 -3.78 -2.51 16.14
CA ILE A 53 -4.43 -3.80 15.94
C ILE A 53 -4.50 -4.14 14.45
N LEU A 54 -4.90 -3.19 13.62
CA LEU A 54 -4.97 -3.37 12.17
C LEU A 54 -3.62 -3.76 11.57
N ARG A 55 -2.54 -3.15 12.07
CA ARG A 55 -1.19 -3.50 11.62
C ARG A 55 -0.80 -4.91 12.00
N LYS A 56 -1.05 -5.31 13.23
CA LYS A 56 -0.73 -6.65 13.72
C LYS A 56 -1.48 -7.73 12.93
N ILE A 57 -2.74 -7.46 12.62
CA ILE A 57 -3.61 -8.38 11.86
C ILE A 57 -3.21 -8.47 10.39
N SER A 58 -2.87 -7.36 9.75
CA SER A 58 -2.62 -7.28 8.31
C SER A 58 -1.61 -8.30 7.80
N LYS A 59 -0.60 -8.59 8.58
CA LYS A 59 0.49 -9.54 8.24
C LYS A 59 0.01 -10.98 8.06
N TYR A 60 -1.09 -11.36 8.70
CA TYR A 60 -1.57 -12.74 8.74
C TYR A 60 -2.77 -12.99 7.84
N ILE A 61 -3.38 -11.94 7.30
CA ILE A 61 -4.58 -12.06 6.46
C ILE A 61 -4.36 -11.67 5.00
N ASP A 62 -3.11 -11.38 4.64
CA ASP A 62 -2.73 -10.97 3.27
C ASP A 62 -3.56 -9.76 2.76
N VAL A 63 -3.83 -8.83 3.64
CA VAL A 63 -4.47 -7.55 3.32
C VAL A 63 -3.52 -6.43 3.72
N ASN A 64 -3.30 -5.49 2.79
CA ASN A 64 -2.41 -4.36 3.04
C ASN A 64 -2.95 -3.50 4.20
N TYR A 65 -2.06 -3.10 5.09
CA TYR A 65 -2.40 -2.22 6.23
C TYR A 65 -3.08 -0.93 5.78
N ASN A 66 -2.61 -0.31 4.70
CA ASN A 66 -3.20 0.93 4.19
C ASN A 66 -4.64 0.72 3.69
N ASP A 67 -4.96 -0.44 3.10
CA ASP A 67 -6.32 -0.79 2.71
C ASP A 67 -7.23 -0.95 3.92
N LEU A 68 -6.73 -1.55 5.00
CA LEU A 68 -7.46 -1.64 6.26
C LEU A 68 -7.71 -0.26 6.89
N MET A 69 -6.69 0.60 6.89
CA MET A 69 -6.81 1.97 7.38
C MET A 69 -7.84 2.78 6.58
N TYR A 70 -7.80 2.65 5.27
CA TYR A 70 -8.76 3.31 4.40
C TYR A 70 -10.19 2.82 4.66
N ALA A 71 -10.40 1.50 4.74
CA ALA A 71 -11.69 0.91 5.03
C ALA A 71 -12.23 1.30 6.42
N ALA A 72 -11.33 1.57 7.37
CA ALA A 72 -11.67 2.06 8.70
C ALA A 72 -11.93 3.58 8.76
N GLY A 73 -11.79 4.28 7.64
CA GLY A 73 -11.92 5.74 7.60
C GLY A 73 -10.74 6.50 8.22
N LEU A 74 -9.60 5.83 8.41
CA LEU A 74 -8.42 6.37 9.10
C LEU A 74 -7.30 6.81 8.14
N GLY A 75 -7.49 6.67 6.85
CA GLY A 75 -6.45 6.98 5.88
C GLY A 75 -7.00 7.40 4.53
N PHE A 76 -6.11 7.93 3.72
CA PHE A 76 -6.41 8.24 2.32
C PHE A 76 -5.87 7.13 1.44
N GLN A 77 -6.72 6.57 0.58
CA GLN A 77 -6.24 5.75 -0.51
C GLN A 77 -5.63 6.68 -1.57
N VAL A 78 -4.35 6.90 -1.49
CA VAL A 78 -3.62 7.53 -2.58
C VAL A 78 -3.42 6.45 -3.63
N THR A 79 -4.44 6.23 -4.44
CA THR A 79 -4.23 5.46 -5.66
C THR A 79 -3.80 6.43 -6.74
N PRO A 80 -2.57 6.31 -7.26
CA PRO A 80 -2.17 7.07 -8.45
C PRO A 80 -2.98 6.65 -9.68
N LEU A 81 -3.85 5.67 -9.52
CA LEU A 81 -4.61 5.02 -10.58
C LEU A 81 -6.05 5.50 -10.69
N ASN A 82 -6.45 6.58 -10.00
CA ASN A 82 -7.76 7.15 -10.28
C ASN A 82 -7.84 7.61 -11.74
N PRO A 83 -9.03 7.61 -12.37
CA PRO A 83 -9.17 7.93 -13.80
C PRO A 83 -8.58 9.28 -14.21
N PHE A 84 -8.64 10.27 -13.33
CA PHE A 84 -8.06 11.59 -13.58
C PHE A 84 -6.53 11.52 -13.70
N LEU A 85 -5.86 10.88 -12.74
CA LEU A 85 -4.41 10.74 -12.74
C LEU A 85 -3.91 9.84 -13.90
N LYS A 86 -4.65 8.78 -14.22
CA LYS A 86 -4.36 7.97 -15.40
C LYS A 86 -4.35 8.80 -16.68
N ARG A 87 -5.37 9.63 -16.88
CA ARG A 87 -5.45 10.52 -18.05
C ARG A 87 -4.33 11.55 -18.05
N TYR A 88 -4.05 12.14 -16.90
CA TYR A 88 -2.99 13.12 -16.74
C TYR A 88 -1.64 12.56 -17.16
N TYR A 89 -1.20 11.46 -16.55
CA TYR A 89 0.09 10.85 -16.86
C TYR A 89 0.14 10.30 -18.29
N SER A 90 -0.94 9.75 -18.79
CA SER A 90 -1.01 9.22 -20.15
C SER A 90 -0.98 10.29 -21.24
N SER A 91 -1.33 11.54 -20.89
CA SER A 91 -1.37 12.67 -21.81
C SER A 91 -0.07 13.48 -21.88
N LEU A 92 0.88 13.20 -20.99
CA LEU A 92 2.15 13.95 -20.96
C LEU A 92 2.97 13.69 -22.21
N LYS A 93 3.65 14.74 -22.69
CA LYS A 93 4.48 14.72 -23.90
C LYS A 93 5.74 15.57 -23.71
N GLY A 94 6.74 15.31 -24.53
CA GLY A 94 7.95 16.12 -24.62
C GLY A 94 8.70 16.25 -23.31
N HIS A 95 9.10 17.46 -22.98
CA HIS A 95 9.89 17.76 -21.79
C HIS A 95 9.17 17.40 -20.50
N GLU A 96 7.87 17.66 -20.39
CA GLU A 96 7.08 17.32 -19.19
C GLU A 96 7.03 15.81 -18.95
N LEU A 97 6.94 15.00 -20.01
CA LEU A 97 6.98 13.55 -19.91
C LEU A 97 8.36 13.06 -19.47
N ASP A 98 9.43 13.57 -20.05
CA ASP A 98 10.80 13.19 -19.68
C ASP A 98 11.09 13.55 -18.22
N GLU A 99 10.69 14.74 -17.81
CA GLU A 99 10.85 15.22 -16.44
C GLU A 99 10.06 14.35 -15.44
N ALA A 100 8.82 14.01 -15.76
CA ALA A 100 8.00 13.13 -14.94
C ALA A 100 8.63 11.73 -14.78
N LEU A 101 9.18 11.17 -15.86
CA LEU A 101 9.91 9.90 -15.81
C LEU A 101 11.14 9.97 -14.91
N ILE A 102 11.98 10.98 -15.11
CA ILE A 102 13.22 11.16 -14.33
C ILE A 102 12.89 11.33 -12.85
N ASN A 103 11.92 12.18 -12.52
CA ASN A 103 11.55 12.46 -11.14
C ASN A 103 10.92 11.23 -10.45
N THR A 104 10.06 10.51 -11.15
CA THR A 104 9.41 9.32 -10.59
C THR A 104 10.41 8.18 -10.36
N LEU A 105 11.28 7.91 -11.34
CA LEU A 105 12.33 6.90 -11.21
C LEU A 105 13.32 7.26 -10.11
N GLY A 106 13.71 8.53 -9.98
CA GLY A 106 14.58 9.00 -8.91
C GLY A 106 13.95 8.83 -7.53
N SER A 107 12.66 9.10 -7.39
CA SER A 107 11.93 8.88 -6.13
C SER A 107 11.89 7.40 -5.76
N ILE A 108 11.63 6.52 -6.71
CA ILE A 108 11.63 5.07 -6.50
C ILE A 108 13.01 4.60 -6.02
N GLU A 109 14.07 5.03 -6.66
CA GLU A 109 15.45 4.68 -6.28
C GLU A 109 15.75 5.10 -4.84
N ASN A 110 15.38 6.32 -4.46
CA ASN A 110 15.56 6.82 -3.10
C ASN A 110 14.75 6.01 -2.08
N TRP A 111 13.52 5.68 -2.37
CA TRP A 111 12.67 4.87 -1.49
C TRP A 111 13.17 3.44 -1.36
N GLU A 112 13.64 2.83 -2.44
CA GLU A 112 14.24 1.49 -2.41
C GLU A 112 15.50 1.46 -1.54
N ALA A 113 16.34 2.49 -1.63
CA ALA A 113 17.52 2.65 -0.78
C ALA A 113 17.13 2.80 0.69
N LEU A 114 16.10 3.58 1.00
CA LEU A 114 15.57 3.73 2.35
C LEU A 114 15.06 2.40 2.91
N VAL A 115 14.24 1.67 2.15
CA VAL A 115 13.71 0.37 2.56
C VAL A 115 14.84 -0.61 2.86
N LYS A 116 15.85 -0.68 1.98
CA LYS A 116 17.02 -1.53 2.16
C LYS A 116 17.77 -1.19 3.45
N SER A 117 18.01 0.10 3.69
CA SER A 117 18.69 0.59 4.89
C SER A 117 17.90 0.24 6.16
N LEU A 118 16.58 0.45 6.15
CA LEU A 118 15.72 0.14 7.29
C LEU A 118 15.64 -1.36 7.58
N LYS A 119 15.55 -2.19 6.56
CA LYS A 119 15.56 -3.66 6.72
C LYS A 119 16.89 -4.13 7.33
N ASN A 120 18.01 -3.60 6.86
CA ASN A 120 19.32 -3.92 7.42
C ASN A 120 19.40 -3.51 8.89
N ARG A 121 18.91 -2.34 9.23
CA ARG A 121 18.89 -1.85 10.62
C ARG A 121 18.11 -2.77 11.55
N VAL A 122 16.95 -3.25 11.15
CA VAL A 122 16.14 -4.21 11.92
C VAL A 122 16.91 -5.52 12.18
N GLU A 123 17.69 -5.97 11.20
CA GLU A 123 18.43 -7.25 11.30
C GLU A 123 19.72 -7.14 12.10
N THR A 124 20.40 -5.99 12.06
CA THR A 124 21.77 -5.86 12.57
C THR A 124 21.90 -5.04 13.86
N GLU A 125 20.94 -4.18 14.17
CA GLU A 125 20.98 -3.32 15.35
C GLU A 125 20.14 -3.87 16.49
N ASN A 126 20.62 -3.63 17.72
CA ASN A 126 19.85 -3.93 18.92
C ASN A 126 18.91 -2.77 19.22
N ILE A 127 17.71 -2.82 18.68
CA ILE A 127 16.68 -1.79 18.83
C ILE A 127 15.55 -2.29 19.71
N SER A 128 14.83 -1.36 20.34
CA SER A 128 13.65 -1.71 21.14
C SER A 128 12.51 -2.24 20.27
N GLU A 129 11.59 -3.01 20.83
CA GLU A 129 10.41 -3.47 20.13
C GLU A 129 9.56 -2.31 19.59
N GLU A 130 9.49 -1.20 20.34
CA GLU A 130 8.79 0.01 19.91
C GLU A 130 9.44 0.64 18.68
N GLU A 131 10.76 0.80 18.66
CA GLU A 131 11.50 1.29 17.49
C GLU A 131 11.32 0.35 16.29
N LYS A 132 11.37 -0.95 16.54
CA LYS A 132 11.19 -1.96 15.50
C LYS A 132 9.81 -1.85 14.84
N GLU A 133 8.75 -1.66 15.63
CA GLU A 133 7.39 -1.44 15.10
C GLU A 133 7.33 -0.20 14.21
N ILE A 134 7.95 0.90 14.62
CA ILE A 134 8.00 2.15 13.84
C ILE A 134 8.75 1.92 12.52
N ILE A 135 9.88 1.25 12.56
CA ILE A 135 10.67 0.95 11.35
C ILE A 135 9.89 0.06 10.40
N LEU A 136 9.25 -1.00 10.88
CA LEU A 136 8.45 -1.90 10.05
C LEU A 136 7.27 -1.17 9.40
N GLN A 137 6.65 -0.25 10.12
CA GLN A 137 5.61 0.62 9.55
C GLN A 137 6.17 1.49 8.42
N THR A 138 7.31 2.11 8.65
CA THR A 138 7.94 2.99 7.66
C THR A 138 8.30 2.20 6.40
N ILE A 139 8.79 0.97 6.56
CA ILE A 139 9.06 0.06 5.44
C ILE A 139 7.78 -0.20 4.65
N GLU A 140 6.70 -0.58 5.32
CA GLU A 140 5.42 -0.89 4.67
C GLU A 140 4.87 0.31 3.91
N ASP A 141 4.86 1.48 4.53
CA ASP A 141 4.38 2.73 3.91
C ASP A 141 5.24 3.11 2.69
N THR A 142 6.56 2.93 2.80
CA THR A 142 7.48 3.24 1.71
C THR A 142 7.33 2.24 0.55
N GLU A 143 7.16 0.96 0.83
CA GLU A 143 6.90 -0.06 -0.19
C GLU A 143 5.57 0.21 -0.92
N TYR A 144 4.56 0.69 -0.21
CA TYR A 144 3.30 1.12 -0.83
C TYR A 144 3.53 2.29 -1.81
N GLN A 145 4.33 3.28 -1.42
CA GLN A 145 4.69 4.40 -2.31
C GLN A 145 5.45 3.92 -3.55
N ILE A 146 6.38 2.99 -3.38
CA ILE A 146 7.13 2.39 -4.50
C ILE A 146 6.18 1.71 -5.48
N ASN A 147 5.24 0.90 -4.99
CA ASN A 147 4.28 0.21 -5.84
C ASN A 147 3.39 1.20 -6.60
N SER A 148 2.94 2.26 -5.94
CA SER A 148 2.14 3.32 -6.55
C SER A 148 2.92 4.05 -7.65
N ALA A 149 4.18 4.39 -7.38
CA ALA A 149 5.05 5.05 -8.35
C ALA A 149 5.38 4.15 -9.55
N ASN A 150 5.53 2.84 -9.35
CA ASN A 150 5.74 1.89 -10.43
C ASN A 150 4.55 1.85 -11.41
N GLU A 151 3.33 1.99 -10.91
CA GLU A 151 2.15 2.11 -11.77
C GLU A 151 2.18 3.39 -12.61
N ILE A 152 2.64 4.51 -12.02
CA ILE A 152 2.85 5.76 -12.76
C ILE A 152 3.91 5.57 -13.85
N VAL A 153 5.02 4.91 -13.53
CA VAL A 153 6.09 4.63 -14.50
C VAL A 153 5.56 3.84 -15.71
N LYS A 154 4.70 2.86 -15.49
CA LYS A 154 4.06 2.12 -16.59
C LYS A 154 3.27 3.04 -17.52
N LEU A 155 2.50 3.97 -16.97
CA LEU A 155 1.74 4.94 -17.75
C LEU A 155 2.65 5.88 -18.53
N LEU A 156 3.73 6.36 -17.91
CA LEU A 156 4.71 7.24 -18.54
C LEU A 156 5.49 6.52 -19.66
N HIS A 157 5.85 5.27 -19.48
CA HIS A 157 6.48 4.47 -20.54
C HIS A 157 5.53 4.26 -21.73
N SER A 158 4.25 4.01 -21.46
CA SER A 158 3.24 3.90 -22.51
C SER A 158 3.08 5.22 -23.27
N ALA A 159 3.07 6.35 -22.56
CA ALA A 159 3.03 7.69 -23.16
C ALA A 159 4.27 7.95 -24.03
N LYS A 160 5.45 7.53 -23.57
CA LYS A 160 6.71 7.66 -24.33
C LYS A 160 6.69 6.86 -25.63
N THR A 161 6.21 5.62 -25.58
CA THR A 161 6.05 4.76 -26.75
C THR A 161 5.08 5.39 -27.76
N LYS A 162 3.96 5.89 -27.30
CA LYS A 162 2.95 6.57 -28.15
C LYS A 162 3.54 7.80 -28.84
N GLU A 163 4.26 8.64 -28.10
CA GLU A 163 4.93 9.81 -28.63
C GLU A 163 5.93 9.45 -29.74
N ARG A 164 6.74 8.42 -29.52
CA ARG A 164 7.69 7.92 -30.52
C ARG A 164 7.00 7.48 -31.80
N ILE A 165 5.92 6.71 -31.69
CA ILE A 165 5.15 6.25 -32.86
C ILE A 165 4.54 7.44 -33.61
N GLU A 166 3.97 8.41 -32.90
CA GLU A 166 3.40 9.61 -33.50
C GLU A 166 4.48 10.42 -34.28
N ASN A 167 5.67 10.55 -33.69
CA ASN A 167 6.79 11.25 -34.35
C ASN A 167 7.32 10.53 -35.56
N GLU A 168 7.40 9.20 -35.54
CA GLU A 168 7.80 8.39 -36.70
C GLU A 168 6.81 8.50 -37.87
N ARG A 169 5.50 8.62 -37.56
CA ARG A 169 4.46 8.80 -38.59
C ARG A 169 4.50 10.17 -39.29
N LYS A 170 5.07 11.19 -38.64
CA LYS A 170 5.19 12.55 -39.19
C LYS A 170 6.40 12.70 -40.11
N ASN A 171 7.33 11.79 -40.05
CA ASN A 171 8.52 11.72 -40.88
C ASN A 171 8.33 10.70 -42.00
#